data_5fd9200313860c69af90b03bb7351eff
#
_entry.id   5fd9200313860c69af90b03bb7351eff
#
_cell.length_a   1.000
_cell.length_b   1.000
_cell.length_c   1.000
_cell.angle_alpha   90.00
_cell.angle_beta   90.00
_cell.angle_gamma   90.00
#
_symmetry.space_group_name_H-M   'P 1'
#
loop_
_entity.id
_entity.type
_entity.pdbx_description
1 polymer ?
#
loop_
_entity_poly.entity_id
_entity_poly.type
_entity_poly.pdbx_seq_one_letter_code
_entity_poly.pdbx_strand_id
1 'polypeptide(L)'
;MYEIKRIFSKNIIVLCIVAIILNIIVYTGMQLNGMTLGEFRKREILSEETDDIQIKKQTAYIKGYNKYIADVIDNSEEMKNRKIFSSKTRYSYNNIIVTQREYEKMRGITLAQENNKSLESYLEYENTSIVVMLLLIIIIFNMFRERNNSMWIQVYSSKNGRTRLMLRRIGTIFVGTFILNFVANISVFVTSVILYGKNANMNSYIQNLMMFKDFTYPISKFQYVTLLYICQIFVCFTLSLLVFSLFAYTRKRVTASLIIGLICSVEWLIYNTSSKGTVINQLKAYNILNIIACNSILSRHNTLSIFGIVEKDI
;
A
#
# COMPACT_ATOMS: atom_id res chain seq x y z
N MET A 1 13.88 14.59 -25.66
CA MET A 1 14.09 13.17 -26.00
C MET A 1 15.43 12.62 -25.51
N TYR A 2 16.55 13.32 -25.66
CA TYR A 2 17.89 12.89 -25.22
C TYR A 2 18.01 12.60 -23.72
N GLU A 3 17.42 13.45 -22.83
CA GLU A 3 17.47 13.24 -21.38
C GLU A 3 16.71 12.00 -20.92
N ILE A 4 15.54 11.72 -21.49
CA ILE A 4 14.76 10.52 -21.17
C ILE A 4 15.56 9.27 -21.53
N LYS A 5 16.17 9.24 -22.72
CA LYS A 5 17.06 8.14 -23.14
C LYS A 5 18.27 7.98 -22.23
N ARG A 6 18.77 9.07 -21.66
CA ARG A 6 19.92 9.03 -20.76
C ARG A 6 19.53 8.55 -19.35
N ILE A 7 18.37 8.97 -18.84
CA ILE A 7 17.84 8.57 -17.53
C ILE A 7 17.46 7.08 -17.57
N PHE A 8 16.74 6.66 -18.60
CA PHE A 8 16.43 5.27 -18.87
C PHE A 8 17.51 4.64 -19.77
N SER A 9 18.75 4.64 -19.27
CA SER A 9 19.83 3.91 -19.92
C SER A 9 19.51 2.42 -19.97
N LYS A 10 20.07 1.70 -20.93
CA LYS A 10 19.89 0.22 -21.06
C LYS A 10 20.10 -0.49 -19.72
N ASN A 11 21.10 -0.07 -18.95
CA ASN A 11 21.41 -0.66 -17.65
C ASN A 11 20.31 -0.46 -16.61
N ILE A 12 19.63 0.70 -16.59
CA ILE A 12 18.52 0.97 -15.66
C ILE A 12 17.28 0.15 -16.05
N ILE A 13 16.99 0.06 -17.36
CA ILE A 13 15.88 -0.77 -17.82
C ILE A 13 16.11 -2.24 -17.44
N VAL A 14 17.31 -2.77 -17.66
CA VAL A 14 17.67 -4.13 -17.25
C VAL A 14 17.52 -4.29 -15.74
N LEU A 15 17.99 -3.34 -14.95
CA LEU A 15 17.88 -3.37 -13.49
C LEU A 15 16.41 -3.38 -13.05
N CYS A 16 15.55 -2.58 -13.66
CA CYS A 16 14.11 -2.57 -13.38
C CYS A 16 13.47 -3.94 -13.68
N ILE A 17 13.81 -4.53 -14.83
CA ILE A 17 13.30 -5.86 -15.22
C ILE A 17 13.77 -6.92 -14.22
N VAL A 18 15.05 -6.93 -13.88
CA VAL A 18 15.62 -7.88 -12.90
C VAL A 18 14.94 -7.71 -11.52
N ALA A 19 14.74 -6.49 -11.06
CA ALA A 19 14.08 -6.22 -9.77
C ALA A 19 12.62 -6.71 -9.76
N ILE A 20 11.88 -6.54 -10.86
CA ILE A 20 10.51 -7.04 -10.97
C ILE A 20 10.50 -8.58 -10.98
N ILE A 21 11.42 -9.22 -11.71
CA ILE A 21 11.54 -10.68 -11.70
C ILE A 21 11.88 -11.19 -10.29
N LEU A 22 12.82 -10.55 -9.59
CA LEU A 22 13.15 -10.89 -8.22
C LEU A 22 11.95 -10.72 -7.28
N ASN A 23 11.15 -9.66 -7.45
CA ASN A 23 9.93 -9.46 -6.68
C ASN A 23 8.92 -10.61 -6.90
N ILE A 24 8.75 -11.07 -8.12
CA ILE A 24 7.90 -12.23 -8.44
C ILE A 24 8.46 -13.51 -7.79
N ILE A 25 9.78 -13.72 -7.83
CA ILE A 25 10.43 -14.89 -7.20
C ILE A 25 10.23 -14.87 -5.69
N VAL A 26 10.41 -13.71 -5.04
CA VAL A 26 10.19 -13.55 -3.60
C VAL A 26 8.72 -13.81 -3.25
N TYR A 27 7.78 -13.21 -4.00
CA TYR A 27 6.35 -13.46 -3.83
C TYR A 27 6.02 -14.95 -3.93
N THR A 28 6.46 -15.60 -5.02
CA THR A 28 6.22 -17.02 -5.26
C THR A 28 6.85 -17.88 -4.14
N GLY A 29 8.08 -17.57 -3.73
CA GLY A 29 8.76 -18.28 -2.66
C GLY A 29 8.03 -18.17 -1.31
N MET A 30 7.49 -16.99 -0.99
CA MET A 30 6.67 -16.77 0.21
C MET A 30 5.38 -17.60 0.17
N GLN A 31 4.71 -17.67 -0.99
CA GLN A 31 3.46 -18.43 -1.13
C GLN A 31 3.70 -19.93 -1.12
N LEU A 32 4.75 -20.40 -1.78
CA LEU A 32 5.09 -21.83 -1.83
C LEU A 32 5.62 -22.36 -0.49
N ASN A 33 6.16 -21.51 0.38
CA ASN A 33 6.70 -21.88 1.69
C ASN A 33 7.60 -23.14 1.67
N GLY A 34 8.50 -23.20 0.69
CA GLY A 34 9.45 -24.30 0.49
C GLY A 34 8.90 -25.53 -0.27
N MET A 35 7.65 -25.53 -0.68
CA MET A 35 7.06 -26.59 -1.52
C MET A 35 7.36 -26.37 -2.99
N THR A 36 7.38 -27.43 -3.77
CA THR A 36 7.38 -27.33 -5.23
C THR A 36 6.00 -26.86 -5.74
N LEU A 37 5.97 -26.25 -6.92
CA LEU A 37 4.71 -25.82 -7.55
C LEU A 37 3.70 -26.97 -7.71
N GLY A 38 4.19 -28.19 -8.00
CA GLY A 38 3.36 -29.38 -8.12
C GLY A 38 2.73 -29.80 -6.79
N GLU A 39 3.51 -29.80 -5.71
CA GLU A 39 3.03 -30.08 -4.36
C GLU A 39 2.04 -29.01 -3.87
N PHE A 40 2.34 -27.75 -4.14
CA PHE A 40 1.46 -26.64 -3.82
C PHE A 40 0.08 -26.79 -4.49
N ARG A 41 0.05 -27.04 -5.83
CA ARG A 41 -1.20 -27.26 -6.55
C ARG A 41 -1.95 -28.49 -6.05
N LYS A 42 -1.23 -29.59 -5.77
CA LYS A 42 -1.84 -30.81 -5.23
C LYS A 42 -2.44 -30.54 -3.84
N ARG A 43 -1.75 -29.77 -2.99
CA ARG A 43 -2.25 -29.33 -1.70
C ARG A 43 -3.48 -28.43 -1.85
N GLU A 44 -3.46 -27.50 -2.80
CA GLU A 44 -4.57 -26.58 -3.02
C GLU A 44 -5.81 -27.33 -3.52
N ILE A 45 -5.68 -28.30 -4.42
CA ILE A 45 -6.77 -29.17 -4.88
C ILE A 45 -7.28 -30.04 -3.72
N LEU A 46 -6.39 -30.65 -2.93
CA LEU A 46 -6.77 -31.41 -1.74
C LEU A 46 -7.38 -30.53 -0.66
N SER A 47 -6.96 -29.27 -0.55
CA SER A 47 -7.56 -28.33 0.39
C SER A 47 -8.97 -27.92 -0.06
N GLU A 48 -9.24 -27.82 -1.34
CA GLU A 48 -10.62 -27.62 -1.85
C GLU A 48 -11.55 -28.78 -1.47
N GLU A 49 -11.04 -30.02 -1.39
CA GLU A 49 -11.80 -31.20 -0.92
C GLU A 49 -11.90 -31.29 0.61
N THR A 50 -10.88 -30.78 1.35
CA THR A 50 -10.82 -30.88 2.83
C THR A 50 -11.14 -29.55 3.53
N ASP A 51 -11.39 -28.46 2.81
CA ASP A 51 -11.60 -27.11 3.34
C ASP A 51 -12.94 -26.87 4.02
N ASP A 52 -13.55 -27.96 4.56
CA ASP A 52 -14.70 -27.85 5.46
C ASP A 52 -14.50 -26.80 6.57
N ILE A 53 -13.25 -26.61 7.03
CA ILE A 53 -12.93 -25.64 8.09
C ILE A 53 -12.88 -24.20 7.55
N GLN A 54 -12.24 -23.94 6.41
CA GLN A 54 -12.19 -22.59 5.82
C GLN A 54 -13.55 -22.19 5.26
N ILE A 55 -14.23 -23.10 4.57
CA ILE A 55 -15.60 -22.92 4.10
C ILE A 55 -16.54 -22.66 5.27
N LYS A 56 -16.43 -23.40 6.37
CA LYS A 56 -17.21 -23.17 7.59
C LYS A 56 -16.89 -21.81 8.22
N LYS A 57 -15.62 -21.41 8.29
CA LYS A 57 -15.23 -20.07 8.80
C LYS A 57 -15.80 -18.96 7.93
N GLN A 58 -15.66 -19.06 6.62
CA GLN A 58 -16.20 -18.08 5.68
C GLN A 58 -17.73 -18.01 5.72
N THR A 59 -18.40 -19.17 5.77
CA THR A 59 -19.85 -19.25 5.91
C THR A 59 -20.33 -18.66 7.25
N ALA A 60 -19.62 -18.96 8.34
CA ALA A 60 -19.90 -18.36 9.65
C ALA A 60 -19.70 -16.85 9.64
N TYR A 61 -18.63 -16.37 9.00
CA TYR A 61 -18.36 -14.94 8.82
C TYR A 61 -19.48 -14.26 8.02
N ILE A 62 -19.85 -14.80 6.87
CA ILE A 62 -20.93 -14.25 6.02
C ILE A 62 -22.25 -14.18 6.79
N LYS A 63 -22.63 -15.27 7.47
CA LYS A 63 -23.85 -15.32 8.28
C LYS A 63 -23.80 -14.37 9.48
N GLY A 64 -22.63 -14.22 10.08
CA GLY A 64 -22.41 -13.36 11.25
C GLY A 64 -22.20 -11.87 10.93
N TYR A 65 -21.90 -11.51 9.68
CA TYR A 65 -21.49 -10.17 9.32
C TYR A 65 -22.57 -9.10 9.63
N ASN A 66 -23.80 -9.32 9.22
CA ASN A 66 -24.89 -8.38 9.48
C ASN A 66 -25.17 -8.22 10.98
N LYS A 67 -25.03 -9.31 11.76
CA LYS A 67 -25.11 -9.25 13.21
C LYS A 67 -23.95 -8.45 13.79
N TYR A 68 -22.75 -8.67 13.31
CA TYR A 68 -21.58 -7.90 13.73
C TYR A 68 -21.76 -6.38 13.49
N ILE A 69 -22.29 -6.00 12.32
CA ILE A 69 -22.58 -4.58 12.02
C ILE A 69 -23.65 -4.02 12.97
N ALA A 70 -24.72 -4.79 13.24
CA ALA A 70 -25.76 -4.39 14.19
C ALA A 70 -25.17 -4.22 15.60
N ASP A 71 -24.40 -5.20 16.07
CA ASP A 71 -23.74 -5.16 17.41
C ASP A 71 -22.81 -3.92 17.55
N VAL A 72 -22.08 -3.53 16.50
CA VAL A 72 -21.22 -2.33 16.53
C VAL A 72 -22.05 -1.06 16.61
N ILE A 73 -23.15 -0.98 15.86
CA ILE A 73 -24.08 0.18 15.87
C ILE A 73 -24.74 0.30 17.25
N ASP A 74 -25.30 -0.79 17.78
CA ASP A 74 -26.00 -0.83 19.07
C ASP A 74 -25.04 -0.48 20.23
N ASN A 75 -23.82 -1.05 20.24
CA ASN A 75 -22.78 -0.69 21.19
C ASN A 75 -22.38 0.79 21.11
N SER A 76 -22.31 1.37 19.90
CA SER A 76 -22.00 2.78 19.71
C SER A 76 -23.11 3.66 20.26
N GLU A 77 -24.37 3.27 20.08
CA GLU A 77 -25.55 3.98 20.62
C GLU A 77 -25.59 3.90 22.15
N GLU A 78 -25.34 2.73 22.72
CA GLU A 78 -25.24 2.56 24.17
C GLU A 78 -24.11 3.41 24.77
N MET A 79 -22.92 3.41 24.15
CA MET A 79 -21.79 4.24 24.58
C MET A 79 -22.12 5.74 24.51
N LYS A 80 -22.82 6.19 23.46
CA LYS A 80 -23.27 7.58 23.30
C LYS A 80 -24.18 8.03 24.44
N ASN A 81 -25.05 7.12 24.92
CA ASN A 81 -26.02 7.38 25.99
C ASN A 81 -25.39 7.34 27.38
N ARG A 82 -24.18 6.78 27.55
CA ARG A 82 -23.48 6.76 28.84
C ARG A 82 -22.95 8.15 29.17
N LYS A 83 -23.44 8.76 30.24
CA LYS A 83 -23.04 10.10 30.78
C LYS A 83 -21.51 10.27 30.94
N ILE A 84 -20.78 9.16 31.12
CA ILE A 84 -19.32 9.15 31.31
C ILE A 84 -18.59 9.64 30.06
N PHE A 85 -19.11 9.35 28.86
CA PHE A 85 -18.48 9.74 27.58
C PHE A 85 -18.85 11.17 27.16
N SER A 86 -20.02 11.67 27.54
CA SER A 86 -20.46 13.04 27.24
C SER A 86 -19.61 14.12 27.93
N SER A 87 -18.89 13.76 29.01
CA SER A 87 -18.13 14.73 29.83
C SER A 87 -16.61 14.64 29.67
N LYS A 88 -16.05 13.54 29.09
CA LYS A 88 -14.62 13.26 29.22
C LYS A 88 -13.72 13.83 28.13
N THR A 89 -14.05 13.75 26.90
CA THR A 89 -13.30 14.41 25.81
C THR A 89 -14.17 14.49 24.57
N ARG A 90 -14.22 15.66 23.96
CA ARG A 90 -14.93 15.90 22.71
C ARG A 90 -14.54 14.89 21.60
N TYR A 91 -13.29 14.43 21.64
CA TYR A 91 -12.78 13.41 20.73
C TYR A 91 -13.49 12.06 20.88
N SER A 92 -13.57 11.51 22.11
CA SER A 92 -14.16 10.19 22.32
C SER A 92 -15.63 10.15 21.91
N TYR A 93 -16.40 11.21 22.21
CA TYR A 93 -17.81 11.31 21.85
C TYR A 93 -17.98 11.42 20.32
N ASN A 94 -17.21 12.30 19.67
CA ASN A 94 -17.27 12.47 18.22
C ASN A 94 -16.82 11.20 17.48
N ASN A 95 -15.83 10.48 18.01
CA ASN A 95 -15.39 9.21 17.45
C ASN A 95 -16.51 8.16 17.45
N ILE A 96 -17.29 8.06 18.55
CA ILE A 96 -18.45 7.16 18.63
C ILE A 96 -19.49 7.52 17.55
N ILE A 97 -19.80 8.81 17.38
CA ILE A 97 -20.77 9.27 16.38
C ILE A 97 -20.28 8.94 14.96
N VAL A 98 -19.00 9.19 14.67
CA VAL A 98 -18.43 8.89 13.35
C VAL A 98 -18.45 7.39 13.10
N THR A 99 -18.05 6.58 14.07
CA THR A 99 -18.08 5.11 13.96
C THR A 99 -19.51 4.62 13.68
N GLN A 100 -20.51 5.06 14.47
CA GLN A 100 -21.91 4.69 14.26
C GLN A 100 -22.36 5.02 12.83
N ARG A 101 -22.14 6.26 12.38
CA ARG A 101 -22.54 6.73 11.05
C ARG A 101 -21.86 5.93 9.92
N GLU A 102 -20.59 5.58 10.08
CA GLU A 102 -19.85 4.82 9.06
C GLU A 102 -20.34 3.37 8.98
N TYR A 103 -20.62 2.73 10.11
CA TYR A 103 -21.14 1.36 10.12
C TYR A 103 -22.62 1.29 9.69
N GLU A 104 -23.41 2.35 9.89
CA GLU A 104 -24.79 2.43 9.34
C GLU A 104 -24.84 2.31 7.81
N LYS A 105 -23.81 2.82 7.10
CA LYS A 105 -23.68 2.67 5.64
C LYS A 105 -23.53 1.21 5.19
N MET A 106 -23.09 0.35 6.12
CA MET A 106 -22.85 -1.08 5.85
C MET A 106 -24.06 -1.96 6.14
N ARG A 107 -25.14 -1.38 6.68
CA ARG A 107 -26.35 -2.10 7.03
C ARG A 107 -27.02 -2.69 5.77
N GLY A 108 -27.32 -4.00 5.80
CA GLY A 108 -28.02 -4.68 4.70
C GLY A 108 -27.12 -5.14 3.54
N ILE A 109 -25.81 -5.04 3.65
CA ILE A 109 -24.90 -5.60 2.66
C ILE A 109 -24.99 -7.13 2.70
N THR A 110 -25.21 -7.73 1.53
CA THR A 110 -25.20 -9.18 1.36
C THR A 110 -23.82 -9.63 0.90
N LEU A 111 -23.18 -10.47 1.70
CA LEU A 111 -21.92 -11.10 1.35
C LEU A 111 -22.20 -12.44 0.65
N ALA A 112 -21.37 -12.78 -0.35
CA ALA A 112 -21.44 -14.04 -1.08
C ALA A 112 -20.26 -14.95 -0.71
N GLN A 113 -20.49 -16.26 -0.74
CA GLN A 113 -19.41 -17.23 -0.59
C GLN A 113 -18.62 -17.31 -1.89
N GLU A 114 -17.36 -16.96 -1.86
CA GLU A 114 -16.49 -16.91 -3.04
C GLU A 114 -15.08 -17.38 -2.65
N ASN A 115 -14.40 -18.02 -3.58
CA ASN A 115 -12.96 -18.28 -3.40
C ASN A 115 -12.16 -17.02 -3.74
N ASN A 116 -11.58 -16.40 -2.73
CA ASN A 116 -10.88 -15.12 -2.83
C ASN A 116 -9.36 -15.24 -2.66
N LYS A 117 -8.81 -16.46 -2.55
CA LYS A 117 -7.41 -16.71 -2.20
C LYS A 117 -6.42 -15.93 -3.07
N SER A 118 -6.66 -15.83 -4.38
CA SER A 118 -5.79 -15.07 -5.29
C SER A 118 -5.74 -13.58 -4.97
N LEU A 119 -6.88 -12.99 -4.66
CA LEU A 119 -6.95 -11.57 -4.32
C LEU A 119 -6.42 -11.29 -2.92
N GLU A 120 -6.73 -12.14 -1.94
CA GLU A 120 -6.19 -12.04 -0.57
C GLU A 120 -4.68 -12.08 -0.58
N SER A 121 -4.09 -13.09 -1.23
CA SER A 121 -2.65 -13.24 -1.36
C SER A 121 -1.98 -12.04 -2.04
N TYR A 122 -2.61 -11.47 -3.08
CA TYR A 122 -2.11 -10.25 -3.72
C TYR A 122 -2.16 -9.04 -2.78
N LEU A 123 -3.26 -8.85 -2.05
CA LEU A 123 -3.45 -7.70 -1.15
C LEU A 123 -2.60 -7.78 0.12
N GLU A 124 -2.29 -8.99 0.59
CA GLU A 124 -1.38 -9.20 1.73
C GLU A 124 0.09 -8.93 1.38
N TYR A 125 0.45 -8.97 0.10
CA TYR A 125 1.84 -8.77 -0.33
C TYR A 125 2.20 -7.29 -0.51
N GLU A 126 2.68 -6.68 0.54
CA GLU A 126 3.01 -5.25 0.59
C GLU A 126 4.39 -4.90 -0.03
N ASN A 127 5.27 -5.87 -0.26
CA ASN A 127 6.65 -5.64 -0.70
C ASN A 127 6.77 -5.03 -2.11
N THR A 128 5.77 -5.20 -2.97
CA THR A 128 5.77 -4.65 -4.34
C THR A 128 6.01 -3.15 -4.35
N SER A 129 5.32 -2.41 -3.51
CA SER A 129 5.43 -0.94 -3.44
C SER A 129 6.80 -0.50 -2.91
N ILE A 130 7.40 -1.27 -2.01
CA ILE A 130 8.76 -1.03 -1.50
C ILE A 130 9.79 -1.19 -2.64
N VAL A 131 9.67 -2.26 -3.44
CA VAL A 131 10.54 -2.48 -4.60
C VAL A 131 10.43 -1.33 -5.61
N VAL A 132 9.22 -0.88 -5.90
CA VAL A 132 8.98 0.27 -6.78
C VAL A 132 9.66 1.53 -6.23
N MET A 133 9.51 1.81 -4.95
CA MET A 133 10.15 2.98 -4.32
C MET A 133 11.68 2.92 -4.39
N LEU A 134 12.28 1.75 -4.14
CA LEU A 134 13.73 1.55 -4.29
C LEU A 134 14.20 1.82 -5.74
N LEU A 135 13.45 1.33 -6.73
CA LEU A 135 13.76 1.61 -8.14
C LEU A 135 13.67 3.09 -8.48
N LEU A 136 12.68 3.80 -7.94
CA LEU A 136 12.54 5.25 -8.12
C LEU A 136 13.72 6.02 -7.50
N ILE A 137 14.18 5.62 -6.31
CA ILE A 137 15.39 6.20 -5.67
C ILE A 137 16.60 6.01 -6.59
N ILE A 138 16.79 4.84 -7.18
CA ILE A 138 17.90 4.57 -8.11
C ILE A 138 17.79 5.43 -9.38
N ILE A 139 16.59 5.57 -9.93
CA ILE A 139 16.36 6.44 -11.09
C ILE A 139 16.69 7.89 -10.75
N ILE A 140 16.23 8.38 -9.60
CA ILE A 140 16.53 9.75 -9.12
C ILE A 140 18.04 9.93 -8.91
N PHE A 141 18.71 8.98 -8.25
CA PHE A 141 20.16 9.00 -8.09
C PHE A 141 20.89 9.12 -9.43
N ASN A 142 20.42 8.42 -10.45
CA ASN A 142 21.01 8.48 -11.78
C ASN A 142 20.73 9.83 -12.49
N MET A 143 19.58 10.47 -12.22
CA MET A 143 19.29 11.81 -12.76
C MET A 143 20.31 12.88 -12.36
N PHE A 144 20.98 12.70 -11.22
CA PHE A 144 22.00 13.63 -10.73
C PHE A 144 23.45 13.20 -11.06
N ARG A 145 23.62 12.19 -11.92
CA ARG A 145 24.94 11.70 -12.33
C ARG A 145 25.82 12.82 -12.96
N GLU A 146 25.21 13.81 -13.60
CA GLU A 146 25.90 14.93 -14.22
C GLU A 146 26.65 15.83 -13.25
N ARG A 147 26.26 15.84 -11.96
CA ARG A 147 26.93 16.67 -10.98
C ARG A 147 28.38 16.28 -10.72
N ASN A 148 28.79 15.09 -11.17
CA ASN A 148 30.18 14.68 -11.11
C ASN A 148 31.02 15.26 -12.28
N ASN A 149 30.36 15.75 -13.32
CA ASN A 149 31.01 16.32 -14.49
C ASN A 149 30.67 17.81 -14.56
N SER A 150 31.59 18.66 -14.93
CA SER A 150 31.43 20.13 -15.05
C SER A 150 30.30 20.57 -15.99
N MET A 151 29.73 19.67 -16.77
CA MET A 151 28.60 19.95 -17.69
C MET A 151 27.36 20.53 -17.00
N TRP A 152 27.14 20.29 -15.72
CA TRP A 152 25.99 20.85 -15.01
C TRP A 152 26.05 22.38 -14.92
N ILE A 153 27.26 22.97 -14.88
CA ILE A 153 27.47 24.43 -14.84
C ILE A 153 26.91 25.08 -16.11
N GLN A 154 27.16 24.49 -17.27
CA GLN A 154 26.66 24.96 -18.56
C GLN A 154 25.14 24.93 -18.68
N VAL A 155 24.51 23.88 -18.16
CA VAL A 155 23.04 23.77 -18.15
C VAL A 155 22.42 24.77 -17.18
N TYR A 156 23.03 25.02 -16.04
CA TYR A 156 22.52 25.93 -15.02
C TYR A 156 22.79 27.42 -15.35
N SER A 157 23.75 27.75 -16.22
CA SER A 157 24.03 29.11 -16.67
C SER A 157 23.10 29.53 -17.83
N SER A 158 22.44 28.62 -18.51
CA SER A 158 21.52 28.92 -19.60
C SER A 158 20.23 29.58 -19.11
N LYS A 159 19.75 30.63 -19.79
CA LYS A 159 18.46 31.30 -19.53
C LYS A 159 17.33 30.25 -19.62
N ASN A 160 16.59 30.03 -18.55
CA ASN A 160 15.53 29.00 -18.41
C ASN A 160 16.01 27.53 -18.31
N GLY A 161 17.32 27.25 -18.33
CA GLY A 161 17.83 25.87 -18.26
C GLY A 161 17.43 25.14 -16.99
N ARG A 162 17.47 25.83 -15.85
CA ARG A 162 17.10 25.27 -14.54
C ARG A 162 15.65 24.80 -14.48
N THR A 163 14.72 25.71 -14.79
CA THR A 163 13.27 25.44 -14.66
C THR A 163 12.84 24.35 -15.64
N ARG A 164 13.28 24.44 -16.89
CA ARG A 164 12.94 23.46 -17.93
C ARG A 164 13.51 22.07 -17.61
N LEU A 165 14.72 22.00 -17.06
CA LEU A 165 15.34 20.75 -16.64
C LEU A 165 14.59 20.13 -15.44
N MET A 166 14.26 20.94 -14.42
CA MET A 166 13.50 20.47 -13.26
C MET A 166 12.13 19.93 -13.66
N LEU A 167 11.35 20.66 -14.46
CA LEU A 167 10.05 20.21 -14.92
C LEU A 167 10.12 18.90 -15.70
N ARG A 168 11.12 18.75 -16.57
CA ARG A 168 11.34 17.48 -17.29
C ARG A 168 11.66 16.32 -16.35
N ARG A 169 12.48 16.54 -15.33
CA ARG A 169 12.83 15.51 -14.35
C ARG A 169 11.62 15.11 -13.51
N ILE A 170 10.84 16.08 -13.05
CA ILE A 170 9.58 15.82 -12.32
C ILE A 170 8.62 15.01 -13.21
N GLY A 171 8.43 15.41 -14.46
CA GLY A 171 7.62 14.66 -15.42
C GLY A 171 8.13 13.23 -15.63
N THR A 172 9.45 13.05 -15.68
CA THR A 172 10.05 11.71 -15.82
C THR A 172 9.82 10.85 -14.57
N ILE A 173 9.89 11.44 -13.37
CA ILE A 173 9.58 10.75 -12.11
C ILE A 173 8.11 10.33 -12.13
N PHE A 174 7.20 11.22 -12.50
CA PHE A 174 5.76 10.91 -12.58
C PHE A 174 5.46 9.73 -13.50
N VAL A 175 5.96 9.80 -14.75
CA VAL A 175 5.79 8.72 -15.74
C VAL A 175 6.46 7.43 -15.26
N GLY A 176 7.66 7.52 -14.69
CA GLY A 176 8.37 6.38 -14.12
C GLY A 176 7.60 5.72 -12.98
N THR A 177 7.05 6.52 -12.07
CA THR A 177 6.21 6.04 -10.95
C THR A 177 4.99 5.29 -11.47
N PHE A 178 4.29 5.86 -12.46
CA PHE A 178 3.10 5.24 -13.05
C PHE A 178 3.44 3.89 -13.69
N ILE A 179 4.45 3.85 -14.56
CA ILE A 179 4.82 2.64 -15.30
C ILE A 179 5.33 1.55 -14.35
N LEU A 180 6.22 1.89 -13.40
CA LEU A 180 6.78 0.89 -12.49
C LEU A 180 5.72 0.31 -11.56
N ASN A 181 4.85 1.15 -10.98
CA ASN A 181 3.73 0.64 -10.17
C ASN A 181 2.81 -0.26 -11.00
N PHE A 182 2.46 0.15 -12.21
CA PHE A 182 1.58 -0.64 -13.08
C PHE A 182 2.17 -2.01 -13.39
N VAL A 183 3.41 -2.06 -13.87
CA VAL A 183 4.06 -3.32 -14.25
C VAL A 183 4.29 -4.21 -13.04
N ALA A 184 4.77 -3.65 -11.91
CA ALA A 184 5.05 -4.42 -10.71
C ALA A 184 3.77 -5.01 -10.09
N ASN A 185 2.71 -4.22 -9.95
CA ASN A 185 1.44 -4.71 -9.38
C ASN A 185 0.76 -5.74 -10.29
N ILE A 186 0.71 -5.49 -11.60
CA ILE A 186 0.14 -6.47 -12.54
C ILE A 186 0.93 -7.77 -12.51
N SER A 187 2.26 -7.72 -12.46
CA SER A 187 3.08 -8.93 -12.45
C SER A 187 2.79 -9.81 -11.23
N VAL A 188 2.65 -9.22 -10.04
CA VAL A 188 2.30 -9.96 -8.82
C VAL A 188 0.86 -10.45 -8.88
N PHE A 189 -0.09 -9.63 -9.33
CA PHE A 189 -1.49 -10.05 -9.48
C PHE A 189 -1.65 -11.24 -10.43
N VAL A 190 -1.00 -11.18 -11.60
CA VAL A 190 -1.00 -12.29 -12.57
C VAL A 190 -0.38 -13.55 -11.96
N THR A 191 0.72 -13.41 -11.23
CA THR A 191 1.36 -14.55 -10.54
C THR A 191 0.43 -15.14 -9.48
N SER A 192 -0.28 -14.32 -8.73
CA SER A 192 -1.30 -14.77 -7.76
C SER A 192 -2.42 -15.56 -8.44
N VAL A 193 -2.92 -15.08 -9.57
CA VAL A 193 -3.94 -15.78 -10.37
C VAL A 193 -3.42 -17.10 -10.92
N ILE A 194 -2.15 -17.17 -11.32
CA ILE A 194 -1.52 -18.42 -11.80
C ILE A 194 -1.40 -19.44 -10.65
N LEU A 195 -1.09 -19.01 -9.44
CA LEU A 195 -0.92 -19.89 -8.29
C LEU A 195 -2.27 -20.42 -7.76
N TYR A 196 -3.25 -19.55 -7.55
CA TYR A 196 -4.52 -19.83 -6.87
C TYR A 196 -5.73 -19.96 -7.79
N GLY A 197 -5.58 -19.69 -9.09
CA GLY A 197 -6.68 -19.70 -10.05
C GLY A 197 -7.47 -18.39 -10.11
N LYS A 198 -8.37 -18.28 -11.12
CA LYS A 198 -9.19 -17.09 -11.38
C LYS A 198 -10.55 -17.22 -10.71
N ASN A 199 -10.59 -17.12 -9.40
CA ASN A 199 -11.81 -17.42 -8.63
C ASN A 199 -12.49 -16.20 -7.98
N ALA A 200 -11.82 -15.04 -7.93
CA ALA A 200 -12.39 -13.86 -7.29
C ALA A 200 -13.36 -13.13 -8.22
N ASN A 201 -14.63 -12.99 -7.81
CA ASN A 201 -15.57 -12.09 -8.44
C ASN A 201 -15.23 -10.65 -8.08
N MET A 202 -14.69 -9.90 -9.03
CA MET A 202 -14.23 -8.52 -8.81
C MET A 202 -15.38 -7.52 -8.60
N ASN A 203 -16.62 -7.88 -8.94
CA ASN A 203 -17.79 -7.02 -8.76
C ASN A 203 -18.46 -7.16 -7.39
N SER A 204 -18.10 -8.18 -6.61
CA SER A 204 -18.61 -8.34 -5.25
C SER A 204 -17.93 -7.37 -4.29
N TYR A 205 -18.56 -7.14 -3.13
CA TYR A 205 -18.05 -6.25 -2.11
C TYR A 205 -16.70 -6.70 -1.56
N ILE A 206 -15.82 -5.73 -1.25
CA ILE A 206 -14.50 -6.00 -0.68
C ILE A 206 -14.61 -6.69 0.70
N GLN A 207 -15.69 -6.44 1.43
CA GLN A 207 -16.00 -7.06 2.72
C GLN A 207 -16.21 -8.58 2.63
N ASN A 208 -16.32 -9.17 1.45
CA ASN A 208 -16.27 -10.63 1.28
C ASN A 208 -14.92 -11.22 1.72
N LEU A 209 -13.87 -10.40 1.80
CA LEU A 209 -12.58 -10.73 2.37
C LEU A 209 -12.59 -10.45 3.88
N MET A 210 -12.30 -11.45 4.69
CA MET A 210 -12.34 -11.32 6.17
C MET A 210 -11.41 -10.23 6.69
N MET A 211 -10.30 -9.96 6.00
CA MET A 211 -9.35 -8.90 6.34
C MET A 211 -9.94 -7.48 6.25
N PHE A 212 -11.05 -7.31 5.51
CA PHE A 212 -11.75 -6.03 5.33
C PHE A 212 -13.07 -5.93 6.10
N LYS A 213 -13.27 -6.74 7.14
CA LYS A 213 -14.50 -6.72 7.96
C LYS A 213 -14.80 -5.34 8.55
N ASP A 214 -13.75 -4.58 8.92
CA ASP A 214 -13.82 -3.26 9.54
C ASP A 214 -13.77 -2.11 8.51
N PHE A 215 -13.69 -2.43 7.23
CA PHE A 215 -13.69 -1.44 6.16
C PHE A 215 -15.13 -0.97 5.89
N THR A 216 -15.41 0.31 6.16
CA THR A 216 -16.77 0.86 6.22
C THR A 216 -17.28 1.50 4.93
N TYR A 217 -16.62 1.30 3.80
CA TYR A 217 -17.11 1.72 2.50
C TYR A 217 -17.64 0.52 1.69
N PRO A 218 -18.92 0.56 1.24
CA PRO A 218 -19.52 -0.49 0.43
C PRO A 218 -19.06 -0.39 -1.02
N ILE A 219 -17.80 -0.74 -1.29
CA ILE A 219 -17.21 -0.72 -2.64
C ILE A 219 -16.89 -2.12 -3.14
N SER A 220 -16.84 -2.27 -4.47
CA SER A 220 -16.47 -3.54 -5.07
C SER A 220 -14.96 -3.80 -4.93
N LYS A 221 -14.56 -5.07 -5.01
CA LYS A 221 -13.14 -5.47 -5.02
C LYS A 221 -12.35 -4.74 -6.11
N PHE A 222 -12.94 -4.59 -7.30
CA PHE A 222 -12.32 -3.84 -8.40
C PHE A 222 -12.10 -2.38 -8.05
N GLN A 223 -13.10 -1.72 -7.46
CA GLN A 223 -12.99 -0.33 -7.02
C GLN A 223 -11.92 -0.17 -5.95
N TYR A 224 -11.85 -1.11 -4.98
CA TYR A 224 -10.83 -1.09 -3.95
C TYR A 224 -9.41 -1.24 -4.53
N VAL A 225 -9.19 -2.22 -5.41
CA VAL A 225 -7.87 -2.41 -6.05
C VAL A 225 -7.48 -1.17 -6.87
N THR A 226 -8.44 -0.55 -7.56
CA THR A 226 -8.19 0.69 -8.30
C THR A 226 -7.83 1.84 -7.38
N LEU A 227 -8.56 2.00 -6.27
CA LEU A 227 -8.28 3.01 -5.24
C LEU A 227 -6.88 2.79 -4.64
N LEU A 228 -6.56 1.55 -4.24
CA LEU A 228 -5.26 1.19 -3.72
C LEU A 228 -4.14 1.56 -4.71
N TYR A 229 -4.30 1.23 -5.97
CA TYR A 229 -3.33 1.55 -7.02
C TYR A 229 -3.14 3.06 -7.20
N ILE A 230 -4.21 3.84 -7.19
CA ILE A 230 -4.15 5.31 -7.27
C ILE A 230 -3.41 5.87 -6.05
N CYS A 231 -3.75 5.42 -4.85
CA CYS A 231 -3.08 5.84 -3.61
C CYS A 231 -1.57 5.51 -3.65
N GLN A 232 -1.20 4.32 -4.08
CA GLN A 232 0.21 3.93 -4.21
C GLN A 232 0.98 4.83 -5.18
N ILE A 233 0.38 5.19 -6.33
CA ILE A 233 1.00 6.13 -7.26
C ILE A 233 1.24 7.47 -6.60
N PHE A 234 0.23 8.04 -5.91
CA PHE A 234 0.35 9.33 -5.23
C PHE A 234 1.43 9.30 -4.14
N VAL A 235 1.44 8.29 -3.30
CA VAL A 235 2.42 8.13 -2.22
C VAL A 235 3.83 7.97 -2.78
N CYS A 236 4.03 7.03 -3.72
CA CYS A 236 5.34 6.82 -4.35
C CYS A 236 5.84 8.08 -5.08
N PHE A 237 4.95 8.80 -5.76
CA PHE A 237 5.30 10.05 -6.42
C PHE A 237 5.71 11.14 -5.43
N THR A 238 4.92 11.35 -4.36
CA THR A 238 5.21 12.35 -3.32
C THR A 238 6.53 12.07 -2.63
N LEU A 239 6.77 10.82 -2.21
CA LEU A 239 8.03 10.41 -1.60
C LEU A 239 9.21 10.55 -2.58
N SER A 240 9.01 10.23 -3.86
CA SER A 240 10.03 10.43 -4.89
C SER A 240 10.37 11.91 -5.10
N LEU A 241 9.40 12.81 -4.97
CA LEU A 241 9.66 14.26 -5.00
C LEU A 241 10.44 14.72 -3.77
N LEU A 242 10.18 14.17 -2.59
CA LEU A 242 10.98 14.44 -1.38
C LEU A 242 12.42 13.97 -1.57
N VAL A 243 12.63 12.74 -2.06
CA VAL A 243 13.96 12.22 -2.40
C VAL A 243 14.64 13.10 -3.46
N PHE A 244 13.92 13.47 -4.51
CA PHE A 244 14.44 14.37 -5.54
C PHE A 244 14.87 15.74 -4.98
N SER A 245 14.08 16.31 -4.06
CA SER A 245 14.40 17.59 -3.40
C SER A 245 15.67 17.49 -2.56
N LEU A 246 15.87 16.39 -1.83
CA LEU A 246 17.10 16.13 -1.08
C LEU A 246 18.32 16.07 -2.00
N PHE A 247 18.21 15.36 -3.14
CA PHE A 247 19.28 15.36 -4.13
C PHE A 247 19.47 16.72 -4.79
N ALA A 248 18.42 17.51 -4.97
CA ALA A 248 18.51 18.85 -5.52
C ALA A 248 19.22 19.83 -4.57
N TYR A 249 18.94 19.73 -3.28
CA TYR A 249 19.51 20.59 -2.24
C TYR A 249 20.98 20.24 -1.91
N THR A 250 21.31 18.96 -1.84
CA THR A 250 22.67 18.51 -1.49
C THR A 250 23.65 18.72 -2.67
N ARG A 251 24.84 19.23 -2.37
CA ARG A 251 25.87 19.44 -3.40
C ARG A 251 26.47 18.13 -3.92
N LYS A 252 26.63 17.13 -3.05
CA LYS A 252 27.23 15.84 -3.36
C LYS A 252 26.15 14.74 -3.36
N ARG A 253 26.12 13.89 -4.41
CA ARG A 253 25.17 12.76 -4.51
C ARG A 253 25.35 11.76 -3.36
N VAL A 254 26.59 11.50 -2.96
CA VAL A 254 26.93 10.56 -1.88
C VAL A 254 26.29 11.00 -0.56
N THR A 255 26.33 12.30 -0.23
CA THR A 255 25.70 12.84 0.98
C THR A 255 24.18 12.64 0.97
N ALA A 256 23.50 12.88 -0.18
CA ALA A 256 22.07 12.61 -0.30
C ALA A 256 21.75 11.12 -0.10
N SER A 257 22.53 10.23 -0.70
CA SER A 257 22.34 8.78 -0.58
C SER A 257 22.52 8.30 0.87
N LEU A 258 23.51 8.85 1.59
CA LEU A 258 23.74 8.52 3.01
C LEU A 258 22.58 8.96 3.88
N ILE A 259 22.04 10.17 3.65
CA ILE A 259 20.86 10.66 4.39
C ILE A 259 19.65 9.76 4.13
N ILE A 260 19.38 9.40 2.88
CA ILE A 260 18.27 8.51 2.52
C ILE A 260 18.49 7.12 3.13
N GLY A 261 19.70 6.58 3.05
CA GLY A 261 20.05 5.29 3.66
C GLY A 261 19.82 5.29 5.17
N LEU A 262 20.18 6.37 5.86
CA LEU A 262 19.92 6.57 7.29
C LEU A 262 18.40 6.57 7.58
N ILE A 263 17.62 7.35 6.84
CA ILE A 263 16.16 7.41 7.00
C ILE A 263 15.56 6.01 6.80
N CYS A 264 15.92 5.33 5.71
CA CYS A 264 15.43 3.97 5.44
C CYS A 264 15.82 2.97 6.54
N SER A 265 17.01 3.09 7.10
CA SER A 265 17.46 2.21 8.18
C SER A 265 16.68 2.44 9.47
N VAL A 266 16.40 3.70 9.83
CA VAL A 266 15.57 4.05 11.01
C VAL A 266 14.15 3.55 10.83
N GLU A 267 13.55 3.76 9.66
CA GLU A 267 12.20 3.28 9.34
C GLU A 267 12.11 1.75 9.40
N TRP A 268 13.11 1.06 8.88
CA TRP A 268 13.18 -0.40 8.94
C TRP A 268 13.31 -0.92 10.37
N LEU A 269 14.09 -0.25 11.22
CA LEU A 269 14.20 -0.58 12.65
C LEU A 269 12.87 -0.38 13.37
N ILE A 270 12.16 0.74 13.13
CA ILE A 270 10.83 0.99 13.71
C ILE A 270 9.85 -0.10 13.26
N TYR A 271 9.87 -0.45 11.98
CA TYR A 271 9.00 -1.49 11.42
C TYR A 271 9.19 -2.84 12.11
N ASN A 272 10.44 -3.26 12.35
CA ASN A 272 10.78 -4.55 12.95
C ASN A 272 10.73 -4.57 14.50
N THR A 273 10.61 -3.41 15.17
CA THR A 273 10.57 -3.38 16.65
C THR A 273 9.29 -4.02 17.14
N SER A 274 9.40 -5.09 17.91
CA SER A 274 8.29 -5.73 18.59
C SER A 274 8.08 -5.11 19.97
N SER A 275 7.29 -4.05 20.07
CA SER A 275 6.94 -3.49 21.37
C SER A 275 5.43 -3.47 21.58
N LYS A 276 5.01 -3.77 22.80
CA LYS A 276 3.59 -3.74 23.19
C LYS A 276 3.12 -2.35 23.64
N GLY A 277 3.93 -1.30 23.42
CA GLY A 277 3.58 0.05 23.82
C GLY A 277 2.64 0.75 22.84
N THR A 278 1.65 1.49 23.33
CA THR A 278 0.65 2.18 22.49
C THR A 278 1.27 3.22 21.55
N VAL A 279 2.30 3.95 22.00
CA VAL A 279 2.99 4.98 21.20
C VAL A 279 3.76 4.35 20.03
N ILE A 280 4.46 3.24 20.28
CA ILE A 280 5.24 2.57 19.21
C ILE A 280 4.33 1.89 18.20
N ASN A 281 3.18 1.38 18.62
CA ASN A 281 2.18 0.84 17.69
C ASN A 281 1.61 1.93 16.77
N GLN A 282 1.41 3.15 17.29
CA GLN A 282 1.00 4.29 16.46
C GLN A 282 2.12 4.70 15.49
N LEU A 283 3.38 4.78 15.94
CA LEU A 283 4.51 5.05 15.06
C LEU A 283 4.67 3.99 13.96
N LYS A 284 4.41 2.72 14.28
CA LYS A 284 4.39 1.65 13.28
C LYS A 284 3.29 1.82 12.24
N ALA A 285 2.09 2.21 12.67
CA ALA A 285 0.96 2.40 11.76
C ALA A 285 1.27 3.47 10.69
N TYR A 286 1.97 4.54 11.10
CA TYR A 286 2.34 5.64 10.20
C TYR A 286 3.80 5.57 9.71
N ASN A 287 4.44 4.41 9.78
CA ASN A 287 5.77 4.18 9.22
C ASN A 287 5.73 4.35 7.70
N ILE A 288 6.81 4.92 7.12
CA ILE A 288 6.91 5.17 5.67
C ILE A 288 6.68 3.87 4.86
N LEU A 289 7.12 2.72 5.35
CA LEU A 289 6.91 1.43 4.68
C LEU A 289 5.42 1.06 4.60
N ASN A 290 4.67 1.25 5.69
CA ASN A 290 3.21 1.04 5.71
C ASN A 290 2.47 2.07 4.84
N ILE A 291 2.94 3.33 4.84
CA ILE A 291 2.38 4.39 4.00
C ILE A 291 2.58 4.05 2.52
N ILE A 292 3.75 3.53 2.13
CA ILE A 292 4.04 3.10 0.75
C ILE A 292 3.14 1.93 0.33
N ALA A 293 2.90 0.98 1.24
CA ALA A 293 2.03 -0.16 0.98
C ALA A 293 0.56 0.26 0.79
N CYS A 294 0.12 1.31 1.47
CA CYS A 294 -1.25 1.86 1.50
C CYS A 294 -2.32 0.89 2.06
N ASN A 295 -2.19 -0.42 1.82
CA ASN A 295 -3.23 -1.40 2.16
C ASN A 295 -3.48 -1.49 3.67
N SER A 296 -2.44 -1.47 4.48
CA SER A 296 -2.54 -1.51 5.95
C SER A 296 -3.28 -0.30 6.55
N ILE A 297 -3.25 0.85 5.86
CA ILE A 297 -3.95 2.07 6.26
C ILE A 297 -5.39 2.06 5.75
N LEU A 298 -5.59 1.72 4.46
CA LEU A 298 -6.90 1.72 3.83
C LEU A 298 -7.83 0.62 4.38
N SER A 299 -7.29 -0.52 4.80
CA SER A 299 -8.10 -1.67 5.26
C SER A 299 -8.71 -1.50 6.64
N ARG A 300 -8.27 -0.53 7.44
CA ARG A 300 -8.68 -0.34 8.82
C ARG A 300 -9.62 0.85 8.99
N HIS A 301 -10.56 0.73 9.94
CA HIS A 301 -11.32 1.88 10.40
C HIS A 301 -10.51 2.64 11.44
N ASN A 302 -9.87 3.71 11.00
CA ASN A 302 -9.16 4.63 11.89
C ASN A 302 -9.88 5.99 11.89
N THR A 303 -9.79 6.70 12.99
CA THR A 303 -10.29 8.07 13.11
C THR A 303 -9.18 8.99 13.59
N LEU A 304 -9.03 10.14 12.95
CA LEU A 304 -8.09 11.18 13.34
C LEU A 304 -8.83 12.39 13.88
N SER A 305 -8.24 13.06 14.87
CA SER A 305 -8.71 14.36 15.34
C SER A 305 -7.83 15.46 14.76
N ILE A 306 -8.37 16.22 13.83
CA ILE A 306 -7.72 17.38 13.25
C ILE A 306 -8.46 18.62 13.78
N PHE A 307 -7.77 19.48 14.51
CA PHE A 307 -8.36 20.71 15.12
C PHE A 307 -9.64 20.46 15.93
N GLY A 308 -9.77 19.30 16.60
CA GLY A 308 -10.93 18.94 17.40
C GLY A 308 -12.14 18.42 16.60
N ILE A 309 -12.01 18.28 15.30
CA ILE A 309 -12.97 17.58 14.44
C ILE A 309 -12.46 16.16 14.28
N VAL A 310 -13.30 15.17 14.57
CA VAL A 310 -12.97 13.75 14.36
C VAL A 310 -13.47 13.38 12.99
N GLU A 311 -12.55 13.01 12.11
CA GLU A 311 -12.86 12.48 10.80
C GLU A 311 -12.26 11.07 10.66
N LYS A 312 -12.80 10.28 9.76
CA LYS A 312 -12.22 8.99 9.41
C LYS A 312 -10.91 9.24 8.67
N ASP A 313 -9.88 8.49 9.04
CA ASP A 313 -8.65 8.37 8.26
C ASP A 313 -9.01 7.76 6.90
N ILE A 314 -8.67 8.45 5.83
CA ILE A 314 -8.87 7.96 4.45
C ILE A 314 -7.60 7.28 3.98
#